data_0f61059b82981f7e4010b6d3a32c8293
#
_entry.id   0f61059b82981f7e4010b6d3a32c8293
#
_cell.length_a   1.000
_cell.length_b   1.000
_cell.length_c   1.000
_cell.angle_alpha   90.00
_cell.angle_beta   90.00
_cell.angle_gamma   90.00
#
_symmetry.space_group_name_H-M   'P 1'
#
loop_
_entity.id
_entity.type
_entity.pdbx_description
1 polymer ?
#
loop_
_entity_poly.entity_id
_entity_poly.type
_entity_poly.pdbx_seq_one_letter_code
_entity_poly.pdbx_strand_id
1 'polypeptide(L)'
;MLVGACGLYSLHPFPRYRALSYSRSTLPEVIIPGPEGRLEGRFAPAPRPRAPVAMILHPHPNAGGTMNNRIVQELYKTFQRRGFATLRFNFRGVGKSQGTFDNGIGELSDAASALDWVQSFHPEASTTWIAGVSFGAWIGMQLLMRRPEIRGFISVAPPANMYDFTFLAPCPSSGIIIQGEGDEVVTPGAVQKLVDKLRTQKHITIHHDTIPHANHFFEHEMDQLMRSVDNYLDMRLDPNSPIR
;
A
#
# COMPACT_ATOMS: atom_id res chain seq x y z
N MET A 1 -25.30 -44.84 33.58
CA MET A 1 -24.29 -44.88 32.52
C MET A 1 -24.89 -44.24 31.26
N LEU A 2 -24.55 -43.04 30.97
CA LEU A 2 -24.95 -42.36 29.72
C LEU A 2 -23.69 -41.66 29.19
N VAL A 3 -23.17 -42.16 28.10
CA VAL A 3 -21.98 -41.66 27.40
C VAL A 3 -22.45 -40.58 26.43
N GLY A 4 -22.03 -39.34 26.67
CA GLY A 4 -22.31 -38.20 25.80
C GLY A 4 -21.43 -38.22 24.54
N ALA A 5 -22.06 -38.18 23.38
CA ALA A 5 -21.41 -38.06 22.08
C ALA A 5 -20.88 -36.63 21.87
N CYS A 6 -19.57 -36.52 21.73
CA CYS A 6 -18.91 -35.28 21.32
C CYS A 6 -19.06 -35.06 19.82
N GLY A 7 -19.82 -34.06 19.40
CA GLY A 7 -20.01 -33.69 18.00
C GLY A 7 -18.74 -33.13 17.37
N LEU A 8 -18.23 -33.84 16.38
CA LEU A 8 -17.15 -33.37 15.49
C LEU A 8 -17.68 -32.27 14.57
N TYR A 9 -17.26 -31.03 14.82
CA TYR A 9 -17.43 -29.93 13.85
C TYR A 9 -16.56 -30.21 12.62
N SER A 10 -17.23 -30.53 11.51
CA SER A 10 -16.62 -30.67 10.20
C SER A 10 -16.08 -29.32 9.73
N LEU A 11 -14.76 -29.17 9.70
CA LEU A 11 -14.08 -28.09 9.03
C LEU A 11 -14.28 -28.25 7.53
N HIS A 12 -15.10 -27.41 6.92
CA HIS A 12 -15.22 -27.36 5.47
C HIS A 12 -13.89 -26.92 4.87
N PRO A 13 -13.32 -27.65 3.91
CA PRO A 13 -12.11 -27.25 3.23
C PRO A 13 -12.42 -26.03 2.34
N PHE A 14 -11.71 -24.94 2.55
CA PHE A 14 -11.71 -23.79 1.67
C PHE A 14 -11.43 -24.23 0.22
N PRO A 15 -12.11 -23.65 -0.79
CA PRO A 15 -11.88 -24.03 -2.17
C PRO A 15 -10.42 -23.76 -2.55
N ARG A 16 -9.72 -24.80 -2.97
CA ARG A 16 -8.37 -24.69 -3.53
C ARG A 16 -8.42 -23.80 -4.78
N TYR A 17 -7.86 -22.62 -4.70
CA TYR A 17 -7.69 -21.75 -5.86
C TYR A 17 -6.82 -22.47 -6.89
N ARG A 18 -7.45 -22.92 -7.98
CA ARG A 18 -6.75 -23.43 -9.15
C ARG A 18 -6.00 -22.27 -9.77
N ALA A 19 -4.69 -22.42 -9.98
CA ALA A 19 -3.88 -21.44 -10.70
C ALA A 19 -4.49 -21.22 -12.09
N LEU A 20 -5.23 -20.14 -12.24
CA LEU A 20 -5.79 -19.71 -13.51
C LEU A 20 -4.69 -18.99 -14.27
N SER A 21 -4.35 -19.46 -15.46
CA SER A 21 -3.52 -18.75 -16.41
C SER A 21 -4.29 -17.49 -16.87
N TYR A 22 -4.01 -16.35 -16.23
CA TYR A 22 -4.65 -15.09 -16.63
C TYR A 22 -4.06 -14.56 -17.93
N SER A 23 -4.89 -14.40 -18.93
CA SER A 23 -4.62 -13.60 -20.11
C SER A 23 -4.39 -12.13 -19.70
N ARG A 24 -3.43 -11.45 -20.32
CA ARG A 24 -2.98 -10.08 -19.99
C ARG A 24 -4.01 -8.96 -20.10
N SER A 25 -5.29 -9.24 -20.43
CA SER A 25 -6.22 -8.19 -20.85
C SER A 25 -7.23 -7.69 -19.81
N THR A 26 -7.50 -8.42 -18.72
CA THR A 26 -8.42 -7.94 -17.65
C THR A 26 -8.04 -8.52 -16.30
N LEU A 27 -7.39 -7.70 -15.46
CA LEU A 27 -7.20 -8.05 -14.04
C LEU A 27 -8.57 -8.16 -13.37
N PRO A 28 -8.83 -9.23 -12.59
CA PRO A 28 -10.13 -9.44 -11.98
C PRO A 28 -10.48 -8.30 -11.02
N GLU A 29 -11.66 -7.75 -11.20
CA GLU A 29 -12.31 -6.92 -10.20
C GLU A 29 -12.60 -7.79 -8.97
N VAL A 30 -12.26 -7.29 -7.79
CA VAL A 30 -12.54 -7.97 -6.53
C VAL A 30 -13.40 -7.08 -5.66
N ILE A 31 -14.21 -7.73 -4.83
CA ILE A 31 -15.01 -7.09 -3.80
C ILE A 31 -14.41 -7.48 -2.46
N ILE A 32 -14.02 -6.49 -1.68
CA ILE A 32 -13.43 -6.64 -0.37
C ILE A 32 -14.47 -6.27 0.67
N PRO A 33 -14.76 -7.11 1.67
CA PRO A 33 -15.59 -6.72 2.80
C PRO A 33 -14.90 -5.60 3.59
N GLY A 34 -15.49 -4.43 3.61
CA GLY A 34 -15.01 -3.27 4.39
C GLY A 34 -15.94 -2.96 5.56
N PRO A 35 -15.52 -2.04 6.46
CA PRO A 35 -16.30 -1.69 7.65
C PRO A 35 -17.65 -1.04 7.35
N GLU A 36 -17.72 -0.25 6.26
CA GLU A 36 -18.93 0.44 5.81
C GLU A 36 -19.59 -0.23 4.59
N GLY A 37 -19.29 -1.51 4.40
CA GLY A 37 -19.79 -2.29 3.27
C GLY A 37 -18.65 -2.69 2.32
N ARG A 38 -19.01 -3.02 1.06
CA ARG A 38 -18.03 -3.52 0.09
C ARG A 38 -17.09 -2.42 -0.41
N LEU A 39 -15.83 -2.79 -0.61
CA LEU A 39 -14.82 -1.98 -1.27
C LEU A 39 -14.48 -2.60 -2.64
N GLU A 40 -14.41 -1.76 -3.66
CA GLU A 40 -14.02 -2.13 -5.01
C GLU A 40 -12.49 -2.22 -5.11
N GLY A 41 -11.95 -3.30 -5.65
CA GLY A 41 -10.51 -3.48 -5.80
C GLY A 41 -10.09 -4.16 -7.10
N ARG A 42 -8.79 -4.14 -7.32
CA ARG A 42 -8.09 -4.90 -8.36
C ARG A 42 -6.96 -5.68 -7.70
N PHE A 43 -6.99 -6.98 -7.87
CA PHE A 43 -6.02 -7.87 -7.26
C PHE A 43 -5.28 -8.69 -8.32
N ALA A 44 -3.96 -8.72 -8.23
CA ALA A 44 -3.11 -9.61 -8.99
C ALA A 44 -2.49 -10.64 -8.02
N PRO A 45 -2.85 -11.92 -8.14
CA PRO A 45 -2.23 -12.96 -7.33
C PRO A 45 -0.75 -13.13 -7.69
N ALA A 46 0.03 -13.53 -6.72
CA ALA A 46 1.44 -13.81 -6.94
C ALA A 46 1.66 -15.10 -7.74
N PRO A 47 2.71 -15.16 -8.56
CA PRO A 47 3.02 -16.35 -9.36
C PRO A 47 3.65 -17.49 -8.53
N ARG A 48 4.08 -17.23 -7.30
CA ARG A 48 4.83 -18.18 -6.45
C ARG A 48 4.24 -18.23 -5.04
N PRO A 49 4.27 -19.40 -4.37
CA PRO A 49 4.03 -19.49 -2.93
C PRO A 49 5.00 -18.60 -2.15
N ARG A 50 4.56 -18.08 -1.00
CA ARG A 50 5.36 -17.20 -0.12
C ARG A 50 5.84 -15.90 -0.76
N ALA A 51 5.28 -15.52 -1.91
CA ALA A 51 5.57 -14.23 -2.52
C ALA A 51 5.18 -13.09 -1.57
N PRO A 52 5.88 -11.94 -1.63
CA PRO A 52 5.50 -10.78 -0.84
C PRO A 52 4.16 -10.21 -1.31
N VAL A 53 3.50 -9.50 -0.40
CA VAL A 53 2.25 -8.77 -0.66
C VAL A 53 2.54 -7.27 -0.76
N ALA A 54 1.89 -6.58 -1.70
CA ALA A 54 1.90 -5.12 -1.77
C ALA A 54 0.47 -4.58 -1.89
N MET A 55 0.17 -3.54 -1.11
CA MET A 55 -1.08 -2.79 -1.19
C MET A 55 -0.81 -1.33 -1.55
N ILE A 56 -1.56 -0.81 -2.53
CA ILE A 56 -1.39 0.54 -3.04
C ILE A 56 -2.62 1.38 -2.73
N LEU A 57 -2.40 2.54 -2.09
CA LEU A 57 -3.41 3.46 -1.60
C LEU A 57 -3.46 4.73 -2.45
N HIS A 58 -4.65 5.11 -2.88
CA HIS A 58 -4.85 6.21 -3.81
C HIS A 58 -4.89 7.60 -3.13
N PRO A 59 -4.73 8.70 -3.90
CA PRO A 59 -4.85 10.07 -3.41
C PRO A 59 -6.21 10.39 -2.80
N HIS A 60 -6.37 11.64 -2.33
CA HIS A 60 -7.54 12.10 -1.59
C HIS A 60 -8.86 11.84 -2.34
N PRO A 61 -9.82 11.12 -1.72
CA PRO A 61 -11.12 10.80 -2.33
C PRO A 61 -11.86 12.02 -2.89
N ASN A 62 -12.00 13.07 -2.09
CA ASN A 62 -12.74 14.27 -2.48
C ASN A 62 -11.99 15.19 -3.45
N ALA A 63 -10.73 14.88 -3.78
CA ALA A 63 -9.95 15.54 -4.81
C ALA A 63 -9.83 14.70 -6.09
N GLY A 64 -10.78 13.78 -6.32
CA GLY A 64 -10.81 12.92 -7.50
C GLY A 64 -9.85 11.73 -7.44
N GLY A 65 -9.29 11.43 -6.25
CA GLY A 65 -8.44 10.26 -6.05
C GLY A 65 -9.22 8.96 -6.21
N THR A 66 -8.68 8.04 -6.99
CA THR A 66 -9.22 6.69 -7.19
C THR A 66 -8.08 5.68 -7.34
N MET A 67 -8.36 4.40 -7.19
CA MET A 67 -7.40 3.33 -7.50
C MET A 67 -6.91 3.34 -8.96
N ASN A 68 -7.59 4.09 -9.85
CA ASN A 68 -7.21 4.25 -11.25
C ASN A 68 -6.33 5.48 -11.51
N ASN A 69 -5.91 6.21 -10.47
CA ASN A 69 -4.89 7.24 -10.58
C ASN A 69 -3.64 6.68 -11.28
N ARG A 70 -3.00 7.48 -12.14
CA ARG A 70 -1.87 7.04 -12.97
C ARG A 70 -0.70 6.51 -12.14
N ILE A 71 -0.32 7.20 -11.05
CA ILE A 71 0.77 6.78 -10.17
C ILE A 71 0.42 5.46 -9.47
N VAL A 72 -0.81 5.33 -8.97
CA VAL A 72 -1.32 4.10 -8.34
C VAL A 72 -1.24 2.91 -9.30
N GLN A 73 -1.61 3.11 -10.58
CA GLN A 73 -1.53 2.06 -11.58
C GLN A 73 -0.08 1.65 -11.89
N GLU A 74 0.83 2.61 -12.00
CA GLU A 74 2.24 2.31 -12.27
C GLU A 74 2.91 1.62 -11.08
N LEU A 75 2.65 2.06 -9.84
CA LEU A 75 3.09 1.35 -8.63
C LEU A 75 2.57 -0.09 -8.60
N TYR A 76 1.27 -0.28 -8.88
CA TYR A 76 0.66 -1.61 -8.95
C TYR A 76 1.35 -2.52 -9.97
N LYS A 77 1.59 -2.05 -11.19
CA LYS A 77 2.32 -2.78 -12.24
C LYS A 77 3.76 -3.09 -11.83
N THR A 78 4.42 -2.16 -11.16
CA THR A 78 5.82 -2.31 -10.71
C THR A 78 5.95 -3.43 -9.68
N PHE A 79 5.10 -3.46 -8.67
CA PHE A 79 5.08 -4.57 -7.70
C PHE A 79 4.71 -5.90 -8.37
N GLN A 80 3.72 -5.89 -9.28
CA GLN A 80 3.32 -7.08 -10.02
C GLN A 80 4.46 -7.67 -10.86
N ARG A 81 5.22 -6.81 -11.60
CA ARG A 81 6.39 -7.25 -12.38
C ARG A 81 7.46 -7.89 -11.51
N ARG A 82 7.57 -7.50 -10.23
CA ARG A 82 8.51 -8.07 -9.25
C ARG A 82 7.97 -9.32 -8.54
N GLY A 83 6.81 -9.81 -8.95
CA GLY A 83 6.25 -11.06 -8.44
C GLY A 83 5.50 -10.95 -7.12
N PHE A 84 5.11 -9.75 -6.69
CA PHE A 84 4.25 -9.56 -5.53
C PHE A 84 2.80 -9.96 -5.83
N ALA A 85 2.10 -10.46 -4.82
CA ALA A 85 0.65 -10.39 -4.77
C ALA A 85 0.26 -8.94 -4.51
N THR A 86 -0.45 -8.32 -5.45
CA THR A 86 -0.61 -6.87 -5.44
C THR A 86 -2.08 -6.47 -5.45
N LEU A 87 -2.46 -5.61 -4.50
CA LEU A 87 -3.80 -5.06 -4.35
C LEU A 87 -3.79 -3.54 -4.52
N ARG A 88 -4.74 -3.00 -5.28
CA ARG A 88 -5.18 -1.61 -5.23
C ARG A 88 -6.69 -1.58 -5.11
N PHE A 89 -7.24 -0.64 -4.37
CA PHE A 89 -8.68 -0.57 -4.12
C PHE A 89 -9.15 0.88 -3.99
N ASN A 90 -10.43 1.10 -4.10
CA ASN A 90 -11.07 2.38 -3.84
C ASN A 90 -11.48 2.47 -2.37
N PHE A 91 -11.06 3.52 -1.68
CA PHE A 91 -11.59 3.85 -0.35
C PHE A 91 -13.11 4.03 -0.38
N ARG A 92 -13.74 4.01 0.77
CA ARG A 92 -15.17 4.26 0.95
C ARG A 92 -15.64 5.49 0.18
N GLY A 93 -16.84 5.43 -0.40
CA GLY A 93 -17.43 6.52 -1.16
C GLY A 93 -16.80 6.77 -2.54
N VAL A 94 -15.80 6.00 -2.97
CA VAL A 94 -15.13 6.14 -4.26
C VAL A 94 -15.52 5.00 -5.21
N GLY A 95 -15.87 5.33 -6.44
CA GLY A 95 -16.25 4.35 -7.46
C GLY A 95 -17.42 3.49 -7.02
N LYS A 96 -17.23 2.17 -6.95
CA LYS A 96 -18.25 1.23 -6.48
C LYS A 96 -18.13 0.88 -4.99
N SER A 97 -17.18 1.47 -4.28
CA SER A 97 -17.04 1.31 -2.83
C SER A 97 -18.16 1.98 -2.07
N GLN A 98 -18.73 1.29 -1.09
CA GLN A 98 -19.78 1.80 -0.24
C GLN A 98 -19.23 2.69 0.88
N GLY A 99 -20.13 3.34 1.63
CA GLY A 99 -19.78 4.28 2.68
C GLY A 99 -19.57 5.70 2.17
N THR A 100 -19.07 6.56 3.05
CA THR A 100 -18.78 7.97 2.78
C THR A 100 -17.41 8.33 3.36
N PHE A 101 -16.75 9.32 2.76
CA PHE A 101 -15.46 9.83 3.24
C PHE A 101 -15.51 10.25 4.71
N ASP A 102 -14.57 9.77 5.52
CA ASP A 102 -14.53 9.93 6.98
C ASP A 102 -13.20 10.51 7.47
N ASN A 103 -12.66 11.48 6.75
CA ASN A 103 -11.50 12.28 7.13
C ASN A 103 -10.25 11.45 7.53
N GLY A 104 -10.11 10.25 6.98
CA GLY A 104 -8.98 9.36 7.21
C GLY A 104 -9.22 8.28 8.27
N ILE A 105 -10.18 8.45 9.18
CA ILE A 105 -10.47 7.45 10.23
C ILE A 105 -11.07 6.19 9.59
N GLY A 106 -12.10 6.39 8.79
CA GLY A 106 -12.74 5.32 8.06
C GLY A 106 -11.85 4.71 6.98
N GLU A 107 -11.13 5.56 6.23
CA GLU A 107 -10.21 5.11 5.18
C GLU A 107 -9.07 4.25 5.73
N LEU A 108 -8.59 4.55 6.95
CA LEU A 108 -7.62 3.71 7.65
C LEU A 108 -8.21 2.33 8.00
N SER A 109 -9.46 2.29 8.42
CA SER A 109 -10.17 1.04 8.70
C SER A 109 -10.41 0.23 7.41
N ASP A 110 -10.72 0.91 6.29
CA ASP A 110 -10.82 0.29 4.97
C ASP A 110 -9.49 -0.34 4.56
N ALA A 111 -8.38 0.39 4.73
CA ALA A 111 -7.04 -0.10 4.42
C ALA A 111 -6.65 -1.32 5.29
N ALA A 112 -7.01 -1.32 6.57
CA ALA A 112 -6.79 -2.46 7.45
C ALA A 112 -7.59 -3.69 6.97
N SER A 113 -8.87 -3.53 6.65
CA SER A 113 -9.72 -4.63 6.13
C SER A 113 -9.23 -5.14 4.77
N ALA A 114 -8.78 -4.25 3.89
CA ALA A 114 -8.21 -4.62 2.60
C ALA A 114 -6.88 -5.40 2.76
N LEU A 115 -6.08 -5.03 3.74
CA LEU A 115 -4.85 -5.77 4.06
C LEU A 115 -5.17 -7.15 4.62
N ASP A 116 -6.10 -7.26 5.55
CA ASP A 116 -6.56 -8.57 6.09
C ASP A 116 -7.10 -9.47 4.98
N TRP A 117 -7.87 -8.89 4.06
CA TRP A 117 -8.42 -9.62 2.93
C TRP A 117 -7.31 -10.19 2.04
N VAL A 118 -6.32 -9.40 1.61
CA VAL A 118 -5.25 -9.90 0.75
C VAL A 118 -4.36 -10.92 1.46
N GLN A 119 -4.10 -10.74 2.75
CA GLN A 119 -3.31 -11.67 3.56
C GLN A 119 -4.03 -13.00 3.76
N SER A 120 -5.37 -13.02 3.80
CA SER A 120 -6.14 -14.28 3.90
C SER A 120 -5.90 -15.22 2.70
N PHE A 121 -5.56 -14.68 1.53
CA PHE A 121 -5.17 -15.45 0.35
C PHE A 121 -3.67 -15.76 0.27
N HIS A 122 -2.86 -15.07 1.08
CA HIS A 122 -1.40 -15.22 1.13
C HIS A 122 -0.90 -15.32 2.57
N PRO A 123 -1.37 -16.29 3.38
CA PRO A 123 -1.01 -16.40 4.80
C PRO A 123 0.47 -16.67 5.03
N GLU A 124 1.17 -17.19 4.01
CA GLU A 124 2.61 -17.48 4.04
C GLU A 124 3.44 -16.40 3.35
N ALA A 125 2.89 -15.20 3.12
CA ALA A 125 3.63 -14.12 2.49
C ALA A 125 4.94 -13.83 3.23
N SER A 126 6.03 -13.69 2.47
CA SER A 126 7.35 -13.45 3.07
C SER A 126 7.46 -12.08 3.74
N THR A 127 6.83 -11.09 3.14
CA THR A 127 6.76 -9.71 3.65
C THR A 127 5.53 -8.99 3.12
N THR A 128 5.13 -7.92 3.81
CA THR A 128 4.06 -7.01 3.37
C THR A 128 4.64 -5.61 3.12
N TRP A 129 4.21 -4.98 2.04
CA TRP A 129 4.59 -3.64 1.63
C TRP A 129 3.37 -2.75 1.44
N ILE A 130 3.52 -1.46 1.79
CA ILE A 130 2.51 -0.44 1.52
C ILE A 130 3.10 0.62 0.60
N ALA A 131 2.36 0.98 -0.44
CA ALA A 131 2.65 2.15 -1.25
C ALA A 131 1.46 3.10 -1.21
N GLY A 132 1.71 4.39 -1.11
CA GLY A 132 0.64 5.37 -1.06
C GLY A 132 1.01 6.66 -1.78
N VAL A 133 -0.01 7.35 -2.30
CA VAL A 133 0.14 8.62 -3.01
C VAL A 133 -0.64 9.69 -2.26
N SER A 134 0.01 10.78 -1.90
CA SER A 134 -0.61 11.92 -1.20
C SER A 134 -1.40 11.46 0.04
N PHE A 135 -2.71 11.68 0.13
CA PHE A 135 -3.55 11.17 1.21
C PHE A 135 -3.35 9.67 1.48
N GLY A 136 -3.26 8.85 0.42
CA GLY A 136 -2.98 7.41 0.56
C GLY A 136 -1.62 7.12 1.22
N ALA A 137 -0.63 7.99 1.04
CA ALA A 137 0.65 7.88 1.75
C ALA A 137 0.47 8.12 3.27
N TRP A 138 -0.32 9.11 3.65
CA TRP A 138 -0.63 9.37 5.06
C TRP A 138 -1.42 8.22 5.71
N ILE A 139 -2.43 7.66 5.02
CA ILE A 139 -3.16 6.47 5.49
C ILE A 139 -2.21 5.27 5.61
N GLY A 140 -1.36 5.04 4.60
CA GLY A 140 -0.40 3.93 4.60
C GLY A 140 0.58 4.00 5.77
N MET A 141 1.07 5.18 6.09
CA MET A 141 1.97 5.40 7.22
C MET A 141 1.26 5.23 8.58
N GLN A 142 -0.02 5.57 8.69
CA GLN A 142 -0.81 5.25 9.89
C GLN A 142 -1.04 3.74 10.03
N LEU A 143 -1.31 3.04 8.92
CA LEU A 143 -1.48 1.59 8.92
C LEU A 143 -0.17 0.90 9.31
N LEU A 144 0.97 1.35 8.80
CA LEU A 144 2.31 0.88 9.16
C LEU A 144 2.55 0.85 10.68
N MET A 145 2.05 1.87 11.39
CA MET A 145 2.18 1.94 12.86
C MET A 145 1.34 0.90 13.62
N ARG A 146 0.36 0.30 12.96
CA ARG A 146 -0.59 -0.67 13.56
C ARG A 146 -0.37 -2.10 13.08
N ARG A 147 0.47 -2.30 12.07
CA ARG A 147 0.64 -3.57 11.36
C ARG A 147 2.14 -3.92 11.28
N PRO A 148 2.68 -4.61 12.30
CA PRO A 148 4.12 -4.89 12.41
C PRO A 148 4.66 -5.81 11.31
N GLU A 149 3.79 -6.49 10.59
CA GLU A 149 4.14 -7.30 9.43
C GLU A 149 4.51 -6.47 8.18
N ILE A 150 4.22 -5.17 8.17
CA ILE A 150 4.63 -4.28 7.07
C ILE A 150 6.12 -3.97 7.20
N ARG A 151 6.90 -4.44 6.24
CA ARG A 151 8.37 -4.38 6.26
C ARG A 151 8.98 -3.34 5.34
N GLY A 152 8.15 -2.62 4.60
CA GLY A 152 8.61 -1.55 3.74
C GLY A 152 7.48 -0.68 3.26
N PHE A 153 7.79 0.57 2.95
CA PHE A 153 6.83 1.51 2.39
C PHE A 153 7.41 2.35 1.26
N ILE A 154 6.53 2.79 0.37
CA ILE A 154 6.78 3.80 -0.66
C ILE A 154 5.75 4.90 -0.47
N SER A 155 6.21 6.10 -0.19
CA SER A 155 5.37 7.27 0.09
C SER A 155 5.63 8.34 -0.96
N VAL A 156 4.67 8.55 -1.87
CA VAL A 156 4.77 9.53 -2.95
C VAL A 156 3.99 10.78 -2.56
N ALA A 157 4.66 11.92 -2.52
CA ALA A 157 4.12 13.22 -2.18
C ALA A 157 3.28 13.21 -0.88
N PRO A 158 3.82 12.72 0.26
CA PRO A 158 3.07 12.65 1.53
C PRO A 158 2.67 14.06 1.99
N PRO A 159 1.40 14.30 2.35
CA PRO A 159 0.86 15.65 2.59
C PRO A 159 1.28 16.22 3.96
N ALA A 160 2.58 16.38 4.18
CA ALA A 160 3.18 16.77 5.45
C ALA A 160 2.90 18.24 5.88
N ASN A 161 2.38 19.06 4.95
CA ASN A 161 1.89 20.43 5.25
C ASN A 161 0.40 20.47 5.61
N MET A 162 -0.35 19.36 5.41
CA MET A 162 -1.80 19.30 5.61
C MET A 162 -2.21 18.35 6.73
N TYR A 163 -1.42 17.30 6.97
CA TYR A 163 -1.74 16.26 7.95
C TYR A 163 -0.61 16.08 8.96
N ASP A 164 -0.96 15.62 10.15
CA ASP A 164 0.00 15.30 11.18
C ASP A 164 0.69 13.95 10.90
N PHE A 165 2.02 13.92 11.00
CA PHE A 165 2.88 12.74 10.91
C PHE A 165 3.66 12.49 12.22
N THR A 166 3.29 13.14 13.32
CA THR A 166 3.99 12.98 14.62
C THR A 166 3.86 11.58 15.19
N PHE A 167 2.84 10.83 14.79
CA PHE A 167 2.65 9.43 15.16
C PHE A 167 3.79 8.50 14.71
N LEU A 168 4.62 8.91 13.72
CA LEU A 168 5.78 8.13 13.23
C LEU A 168 7.02 8.22 14.14
N ALA A 169 6.84 8.31 15.43
CA ALA A 169 7.93 8.33 16.40
C ALA A 169 7.66 7.33 17.53
N PRO A 170 8.20 6.10 17.47
CA PRO A 170 9.16 5.57 16.48
C PRO A 170 8.48 5.00 15.23
N CYS A 171 9.09 5.22 14.05
CA CYS A 171 8.67 4.57 12.81
C CYS A 171 9.18 3.12 12.80
N PRO A 172 8.32 2.12 12.54
CA PRO A 172 8.70 0.72 12.72
C PRO A 172 9.41 0.09 11.50
N SER A 173 9.48 0.79 10.36
CA SER A 173 9.99 0.21 9.11
C SER A 173 10.74 1.22 8.25
N SER A 174 11.74 0.72 7.52
CA SER A 174 12.44 1.49 6.51
C SER A 174 11.58 1.72 5.27
N GLY A 175 11.80 2.81 4.56
CA GLY A 175 11.01 3.15 3.39
C GLY A 175 11.65 4.23 2.51
N ILE A 176 10.95 4.57 1.42
CA ILE A 176 11.29 5.71 0.57
C ILE A 176 10.15 6.73 0.57
N ILE A 177 10.55 8.00 0.62
CA ILE A 177 9.68 9.14 0.40
C ILE A 177 10.13 9.80 -0.90
N ILE A 178 9.21 10.01 -1.83
CA ILE A 178 9.50 10.62 -3.14
C ILE A 178 8.66 11.88 -3.28
N GLN A 179 9.31 12.99 -3.61
CA GLN A 179 8.69 14.32 -3.67
C GLN A 179 9.01 15.01 -4.99
N GLY A 180 8.03 15.70 -5.57
CA GLY A 180 8.26 16.61 -6.70
C GLY A 180 8.86 17.92 -6.24
N GLU A 181 9.90 18.41 -6.93
CA GLU A 181 10.54 19.69 -6.60
C GLU A 181 9.60 20.89 -6.84
N GLY A 182 8.76 20.80 -7.90
CA GLY A 182 7.76 21.82 -8.25
C GLY A 182 6.37 21.54 -7.68
N ASP A 183 6.25 20.76 -6.61
CA ASP A 183 4.95 20.46 -6.00
C ASP A 183 4.43 21.66 -5.21
N GLU A 184 3.37 22.28 -5.72
CA GLU A 184 2.70 23.43 -5.11
C GLU A 184 1.58 23.02 -4.14
N VAL A 185 1.13 21.75 -4.17
CA VAL A 185 0.09 21.21 -3.27
C VAL A 185 0.73 20.79 -1.96
N VAL A 186 1.79 20.00 -2.06
CA VAL A 186 2.60 19.57 -0.91
C VAL A 186 3.98 20.16 -1.04
N THR A 187 4.29 21.14 -0.21
CA THR A 187 5.56 21.87 -0.32
C THR A 187 6.74 20.95 -0.04
N PRO A 188 7.78 20.93 -0.90
CA PRO A 188 8.97 20.10 -0.69
C PRO A 188 9.63 20.32 0.68
N GLY A 189 9.61 21.57 1.17
CA GLY A 189 10.15 21.90 2.49
C GLY A 189 9.41 21.23 3.66
N ALA A 190 8.11 20.98 3.55
CA ALA A 190 7.36 20.25 4.57
C ALA A 190 7.74 18.75 4.56
N VAL A 191 7.89 18.15 3.37
CA VAL A 191 8.33 16.78 3.23
C VAL A 191 9.76 16.59 3.70
N GLN A 192 10.66 17.55 3.40
CA GLN A 192 12.04 17.51 3.89
C GLN A 192 12.09 17.50 5.43
N LYS A 193 11.29 18.33 6.11
CA LYS A 193 11.21 18.32 7.58
C LYS A 193 10.72 16.96 8.13
N LEU A 194 9.76 16.33 7.46
CA LEU A 194 9.31 14.98 7.82
C LEU A 194 10.45 13.98 7.68
N VAL A 195 11.15 13.98 6.55
CA VAL A 195 12.29 13.09 6.28
C VAL A 195 13.40 13.29 7.32
N ASP A 196 13.78 14.55 7.61
CA ASP A 196 14.82 14.86 8.59
C ASP A 196 14.46 14.32 9.97
N LYS A 197 13.20 14.49 10.40
CA LYS A 197 12.70 13.93 11.66
C LYS A 197 12.76 12.38 11.68
N LEU A 198 12.38 11.74 10.60
CA LEU A 198 12.41 10.27 10.51
C LEU A 198 13.86 9.74 10.52
N ARG A 199 14.79 10.43 9.86
CA ARG A 199 16.22 10.05 9.80
C ARG A 199 16.96 10.16 11.13
N THR A 200 16.42 10.89 12.13
CA THR A 200 16.99 10.89 13.49
C THR A 200 16.78 9.57 14.23
N GLN A 201 15.90 8.70 13.73
CA GLN A 201 15.52 7.47 14.39
C GLN A 201 16.53 6.35 14.08
N LYS A 202 16.81 5.54 15.10
CA LYS A 202 17.69 4.38 14.98
C LYS A 202 16.94 3.18 14.37
N HIS A 203 17.70 2.27 13.74
CA HIS A 203 17.22 1.00 13.20
C HIS A 203 16.31 1.08 11.98
N ILE A 204 16.09 2.26 11.40
CA ILE A 204 15.42 2.44 10.13
C ILE A 204 16.28 3.27 9.18
N THR A 205 16.07 3.05 7.89
CA THR A 205 16.67 3.86 6.82
C THR A 205 15.57 4.50 5.99
N ILE A 206 15.57 5.82 5.91
CA ILE A 206 14.63 6.58 5.09
C ILE A 206 15.36 7.14 3.88
N HIS A 207 15.04 6.58 2.72
CA HIS A 207 15.44 7.14 1.44
C HIS A 207 14.55 8.32 1.09
N HIS A 208 15.11 9.34 0.50
CA HIS A 208 14.36 10.50 0.03
C HIS A 208 14.88 10.93 -1.33
N ASP A 209 14.01 10.83 -2.31
CA ASP A 209 14.28 11.29 -3.67
C ASP A 209 13.41 12.50 -4.00
N THR A 210 14.05 13.55 -4.49
CA THR A 210 13.37 14.73 -5.03
C THR A 210 13.48 14.68 -6.55
N ILE A 211 12.32 14.69 -7.24
CA ILE A 211 12.26 14.65 -8.69
C ILE A 211 12.23 16.09 -9.24
N PRO A 212 13.28 16.50 -9.98
CA PRO A 212 13.34 17.84 -10.52
C PRO A 212 12.15 18.19 -11.40
N HIS A 213 11.62 19.41 -11.24
CA HIS A 213 10.50 19.97 -12.00
C HIS A 213 9.15 19.25 -11.85
N ALA A 214 9.07 18.12 -11.15
CA ALA A 214 7.84 17.38 -10.98
C ALA A 214 6.83 18.14 -10.12
N ASN A 215 5.60 18.25 -10.60
CA ASN A 215 4.46 18.73 -9.82
C ASN A 215 3.88 17.61 -8.93
N HIS A 216 2.81 17.91 -8.19
CA HIS A 216 2.14 16.94 -7.31
C HIS A 216 1.65 15.68 -8.02
N PHE A 217 1.35 15.76 -9.29
CA PHE A 217 0.78 14.69 -10.12
C PHE A 217 1.82 13.94 -10.95
N PHE A 218 3.08 14.40 -10.97
CA PHE A 218 4.18 13.86 -11.79
C PHE A 218 3.77 13.71 -13.26
N GLU A 219 3.11 14.73 -13.79
CA GLU A 219 2.46 14.67 -15.12
C GLU A 219 3.46 14.35 -16.23
N HIS A 220 4.65 14.93 -16.18
CA HIS A 220 5.71 14.76 -17.18
C HIS A 220 6.89 13.90 -16.67
N GLU A 221 7.01 13.69 -15.36
CA GLU A 221 8.15 13.03 -14.72
C GLU A 221 7.86 11.59 -14.26
N MET A 222 6.79 10.98 -14.76
CA MET A 222 6.39 9.62 -14.38
C MET A 222 7.52 8.61 -14.53
N ASP A 223 8.32 8.71 -15.59
CA ASP A 223 9.44 7.80 -15.83
C ASP A 223 10.55 7.98 -14.78
N GLN A 224 10.78 9.21 -14.29
CA GLN A 224 11.74 9.48 -13.22
C GLN A 224 11.22 8.94 -11.88
N LEU A 225 9.94 9.16 -11.59
CA LEU A 225 9.29 8.61 -10.41
C LEU A 225 9.41 7.09 -10.39
N MET A 226 9.08 6.41 -11.49
CA MET A 226 9.14 4.95 -11.54
C MET A 226 10.59 4.42 -11.48
N ARG A 227 11.57 5.12 -12.05
CA ARG A 227 12.99 4.77 -11.85
C ARG A 227 13.42 4.85 -10.38
N SER A 228 12.99 5.89 -9.66
CA SER A 228 13.26 6.00 -8.21
C SER A 228 12.66 4.82 -7.43
N VAL A 229 11.40 4.47 -7.73
CA VAL A 229 10.72 3.32 -7.13
C VAL A 229 11.45 2.01 -7.48
N ASP A 230 11.81 1.82 -8.74
CA ASP A 230 12.49 0.61 -9.22
C ASP A 230 13.85 0.43 -8.55
N ASN A 231 14.67 1.47 -8.50
CA ASN A 231 15.98 1.47 -7.85
C ASN A 231 15.87 1.14 -6.35
N TYR A 232 14.88 1.72 -5.67
CA TYR A 232 14.65 1.45 -4.26
C TYR A 232 14.23 -0.01 -4.02
N LEU A 233 13.31 -0.53 -4.82
CA LEU A 233 12.87 -1.92 -4.70
C LEU A 233 14.00 -2.91 -5.02
N ASP A 234 14.83 -2.63 -6.04
CA ASP A 234 15.99 -3.47 -6.38
C ASP A 234 16.97 -3.56 -5.21
N MET A 235 17.28 -2.42 -4.59
CA MET A 235 18.14 -2.37 -3.40
C MET A 235 17.52 -3.12 -2.20
N ARG A 236 16.22 -2.98 -1.97
CA ARG A 236 15.55 -3.57 -0.79
C ARG A 236 15.25 -5.06 -0.93
N LEU A 237 15.07 -5.54 -2.15
CA LEU A 237 14.77 -6.94 -2.46
C LEU A 237 16.04 -7.76 -2.72
N ASP A 238 17.21 -7.13 -2.80
CA ASP A 238 18.49 -7.83 -2.85
C ASP A 238 18.70 -8.64 -1.56
N PRO A 239 18.90 -9.97 -1.66
CA PRO A 239 19.19 -10.81 -0.50
C PRO A 239 20.39 -10.36 0.32
N ASN A 240 21.34 -9.64 -0.29
CA ASN A 240 22.55 -9.12 0.33
C ASN A 240 22.39 -7.69 0.87
N SER A 241 21.21 -7.10 0.77
CA SER A 241 20.96 -5.73 1.22
C SER A 241 21.20 -5.59 2.73
N PRO A 242 21.96 -4.59 3.17
CA PRO A 242 22.14 -4.30 4.59
C PRO A 242 20.90 -3.65 5.23
N ILE A 243 19.94 -3.22 4.40
CA ILE A 243 18.72 -2.55 4.83
C ILE A 243 17.62 -3.60 5.03
N ARG A 244 17.23 -3.81 6.28
CA ARG A 244 16.17 -4.74 6.68
C ARG A 244 14.89 -3.99 7.08
#